data_d903a1c372db55153ddfbab259c41941
#
_entry.id   d903a1c372db55153ddfbab259c41941
#
_cell.length_a   1.000
_cell.length_b   1.000
_cell.length_c   1.000
_cell.angle_alpha   90.00
_cell.angle_beta   90.00
_cell.angle_gamma   90.00
#
_symmetry.space_group_name_H-M   'P 1'
#
loop_
_entity.id
_entity.type
_entity.pdbx_description
1 polymer ?
#
loop_
_entity_poly.entity_id
_entity_poly.type
_entity_poly.pdbx_seq_one_letter_code
_entity_poly.pdbx_strand_id
1 'polypeptide(L)'
;MRLFRTIVLVGLLSPGVTRAAVAQASPAPTAPTTAAQRRALLLAPTRSFWSARAPDTVTADIETSRGTITIELLRGWAPNGVDRFYNLARAGYFDDSRFYRVVYAFVAQFGIAGDPAIARLWSQRKVRPDSVRTPNARGTITYAQYKPSDRTTNLFINLRDNPSLDTLGFAPIGRVVQGMEVADSLYSGYGEVTMAEPPIGDAKRLYRESNKYMDAEYPKLDRILKVTIRRDSTGRP
;
A
#
# COMPACT_ATOMS: atom_id res chain seq x y z
N MET A 1 -66.74 3.89 61.70
CA MET A 1 -65.45 3.20 61.47
C MET A 1 -65.27 3.08 59.97
N ARG A 2 -64.51 3.99 59.34
CA ARG A 2 -64.28 4.00 57.86
C ARG A 2 -62.84 3.63 57.63
N LEU A 3 -62.59 2.50 56.90
CA LEU A 3 -61.30 2.05 56.48
C LEU A 3 -60.89 2.82 55.20
N PHE A 4 -59.76 3.51 55.25
CA PHE A 4 -59.09 4.04 54.07
C PHE A 4 -58.18 2.95 53.46
N ARG A 5 -58.42 2.57 52.18
CA ARG A 5 -57.54 1.74 51.41
C ARG A 5 -56.56 2.65 50.64
N THR A 6 -55.29 2.58 51.01
CA THR A 6 -54.23 3.22 50.28
C THR A 6 -53.84 2.38 49.06
N ILE A 7 -53.98 2.92 47.85
CA ILE A 7 -53.53 2.34 46.60
C ILE A 7 -52.07 2.80 46.37
N VAL A 8 -51.13 1.85 46.39
CA VAL A 8 -49.73 2.08 46.00
C VAL A 8 -49.61 1.86 44.50
N LEU A 9 -49.30 2.94 43.76
CA LEU A 9 -49.03 2.91 42.34
C LEU A 9 -47.54 2.59 42.13
N VAL A 10 -47.23 1.36 41.69
CA VAL A 10 -45.85 0.97 41.29
C VAL A 10 -45.62 1.42 39.86
N GLY A 11 -44.81 2.46 39.70
CA GLY A 11 -44.37 2.91 38.38
C GLY A 11 -43.29 2.00 37.83
N LEU A 12 -43.58 1.31 36.72
CA LEU A 12 -42.61 0.56 35.94
C LEU A 12 -41.73 1.53 35.14
N LEU A 13 -40.48 1.74 35.59
CA LEU A 13 -39.41 2.37 34.79
C LEU A 13 -38.89 1.37 33.73
N SER A 14 -39.23 1.60 32.48
CA SER A 14 -38.62 0.90 31.37
C SER A 14 -37.19 1.42 31.16
N PRO A 15 -36.16 0.56 31.08
CA PRO A 15 -34.80 0.99 30.73
C PRO A 15 -34.77 1.39 29.24
N GLY A 16 -34.57 2.69 28.97
CA GLY A 16 -34.32 3.19 27.63
C GLY A 16 -33.04 2.59 27.05
N VAL A 17 -33.19 1.74 26.05
CA VAL A 17 -32.05 1.22 25.24
C VAL A 17 -31.50 2.38 24.42
N THR A 18 -30.43 2.99 24.89
CA THR A 18 -29.64 3.95 24.11
C THR A 18 -28.96 3.22 22.96
N ARG A 19 -29.54 3.31 21.77
CA ARG A 19 -28.93 2.81 20.54
C ARG A 19 -27.73 3.70 20.23
N ALA A 20 -26.52 3.20 20.50
CA ALA A 20 -25.29 3.84 20.09
C ALA A 20 -25.33 4.02 18.57
N ALA A 21 -25.34 5.26 18.10
CA ALA A 21 -25.24 5.58 16.69
C ALA A 21 -23.85 5.14 16.21
N VAL A 22 -23.82 4.07 15.43
CA VAL A 22 -22.62 3.69 14.68
C VAL A 22 -22.35 4.83 13.71
N ALA A 23 -21.32 5.62 14.00
CA ALA A 23 -20.86 6.69 13.11
C ALA A 23 -20.50 6.04 11.77
N GLN A 24 -21.32 6.24 10.76
CA GLN A 24 -21.04 5.82 9.40
C GLN A 24 -19.80 6.59 8.92
N ALA A 25 -18.71 5.86 8.67
CA ALA A 25 -17.53 6.45 8.06
C ALA A 25 -17.93 7.14 6.75
N SER A 26 -17.56 8.41 6.59
CA SER A 26 -17.78 9.13 5.34
C SER A 26 -17.20 8.35 4.17
N PRO A 27 -17.89 8.27 3.02
CA PRO A 27 -17.41 7.53 1.88
C PRO A 27 -16.04 8.09 1.44
N ALA A 28 -15.12 7.18 1.08
CA ALA A 28 -13.79 7.57 0.63
C ALA A 28 -13.91 8.47 -0.63
N PRO A 29 -13.10 9.53 -0.77
CA PRO A 29 -13.13 10.40 -1.93
C PRO A 29 -13.00 9.61 -3.23
N THR A 30 -13.74 10.01 -4.27
CA THR A 30 -13.75 9.35 -5.58
C THR A 30 -12.36 9.36 -6.21
N ALA A 31 -11.93 8.23 -6.77
CA ALA A 31 -10.67 8.12 -7.48
C ALA A 31 -10.73 8.92 -8.81
N PRO A 32 -9.59 9.51 -9.24
CA PRO A 32 -9.52 10.24 -10.51
C PRO A 32 -9.65 9.28 -11.68
N THR A 33 -10.32 9.71 -12.75
CA THR A 33 -10.61 8.88 -13.92
C THR A 33 -9.66 9.14 -15.09
N THR A 34 -9.17 10.37 -15.27
CA THR A 34 -8.26 10.73 -16.36
C THR A 34 -6.79 10.81 -15.90
N ALA A 35 -5.85 10.64 -16.84
CA ALA A 35 -4.41 10.78 -16.56
C ALA A 35 -4.06 12.18 -16.01
N ALA A 36 -4.67 13.24 -16.56
CA ALA A 36 -4.45 14.60 -16.07
C ALA A 36 -4.95 14.78 -14.64
N GLN A 37 -6.13 14.25 -14.31
CA GLN A 37 -6.67 14.29 -12.94
C GLN A 37 -5.78 13.49 -11.96
N ARG A 38 -5.31 12.30 -12.36
CA ARG A 38 -4.37 11.49 -11.55
C ARG A 38 -3.09 12.26 -11.26
N ARG A 39 -2.46 12.83 -12.31
CA ARG A 39 -1.25 13.62 -12.17
C ARG A 39 -1.45 14.83 -11.25
N ALA A 40 -2.54 15.58 -11.43
CA ALA A 40 -2.87 16.73 -10.60
C ALA A 40 -3.09 16.34 -9.12
N LEU A 41 -3.74 15.20 -8.86
CA LEU A 41 -3.93 14.66 -7.51
C LEU A 41 -2.59 14.23 -6.89
N LEU A 42 -1.76 13.50 -7.64
CA LEU A 42 -0.45 13.03 -7.18
C LEU A 42 0.52 14.18 -6.86
N LEU A 43 0.36 15.32 -7.52
CA LEU A 43 1.12 16.54 -7.22
C LEU A 43 0.51 17.39 -6.08
N ALA A 44 -0.60 16.97 -5.49
CA ALA A 44 -1.29 17.67 -4.40
C ALA A 44 -1.41 16.78 -3.13
N PRO A 45 -0.30 16.48 -2.43
CA PRO A 45 -0.25 15.50 -1.33
C PRO A 45 -0.96 15.97 -0.05
N THR A 46 -1.49 17.18 -0.01
CA THR A 46 -2.25 17.75 1.13
C THR A 46 -3.75 17.59 1.01
N ARG A 47 -4.26 17.05 -0.11
CA ARG A 47 -5.71 16.83 -0.29
C ARG A 47 -6.23 15.74 0.65
N SER A 48 -7.48 15.87 1.07
CA SER A 48 -8.19 14.91 1.95
C SER A 48 -8.26 13.49 1.39
N PHE A 49 -8.11 13.33 0.07
CA PHE A 49 -8.02 12.02 -0.60
C PHE A 49 -6.98 11.10 0.07
N TRP A 50 -5.86 11.65 0.52
CA TRP A 50 -4.74 10.89 1.08
C TRP A 50 -4.94 10.41 2.52
N SER A 51 -5.99 10.89 3.19
CA SER A 51 -6.36 10.49 4.55
C SER A 51 -7.45 9.41 4.59
N ALA A 52 -7.91 8.92 3.43
CA ALA A 52 -8.90 7.86 3.40
C ALA A 52 -8.34 6.57 4.03
N ARG A 53 -9.13 6.02 4.95
CA ARG A 53 -8.85 4.72 5.55
C ARG A 53 -9.19 3.62 4.55
N ALA A 54 -8.28 2.66 4.38
CA ALA A 54 -8.54 1.45 3.62
C ALA A 54 -9.54 0.53 4.35
N PRO A 55 -10.31 -0.30 3.63
CA PRO A 55 -10.99 -1.45 4.21
C PRO A 55 -10.03 -2.35 5.01
N ASP A 56 -10.56 -3.16 5.92
CA ASP A 56 -9.74 -4.05 6.74
C ASP A 56 -9.00 -5.12 5.91
N THR A 57 -9.60 -5.53 4.79
CA THR A 57 -8.97 -6.34 3.74
C THR A 57 -9.16 -5.66 2.38
N VAL A 58 -8.09 -5.58 1.59
CA VAL A 58 -8.10 -5.00 0.25
C VAL A 58 -7.43 -5.97 -0.71
N THR A 59 -8.11 -6.34 -1.79
CA THR A 59 -7.51 -7.06 -2.90
C THR A 59 -7.09 -6.08 -3.99
N ALA A 60 -5.88 -6.24 -4.51
CA ALA A 60 -5.38 -5.45 -5.63
C ALA A 60 -4.68 -6.33 -6.67
N ASP A 61 -4.87 -5.99 -7.94
CA ASP A 61 -4.12 -6.57 -9.05
C ASP A 61 -2.99 -5.65 -9.46
N ILE A 62 -1.79 -6.20 -9.54
CA ILE A 62 -0.60 -5.58 -10.11
C ILE A 62 -0.40 -6.20 -11.49
N GLU A 63 -0.86 -5.53 -12.53
CA GLU A 63 -0.65 -5.93 -13.92
C GLU A 63 0.80 -5.61 -14.31
N THR A 64 1.55 -6.60 -14.72
CA THR A 64 2.97 -6.45 -15.07
C THR A 64 3.25 -6.87 -16.51
N SER A 65 4.47 -6.58 -17.01
CA SER A 65 4.96 -7.07 -18.29
C SER A 65 5.09 -8.60 -18.37
N ARG A 66 5.00 -9.32 -17.22
CA ARG A 66 5.12 -10.78 -17.11
C ARG A 66 3.80 -11.48 -16.80
N GLY A 67 2.75 -10.73 -16.49
CA GLY A 67 1.46 -11.26 -16.04
C GLY A 67 0.93 -10.49 -14.85
N THR A 68 -0.11 -11.00 -14.20
CA THR A 68 -0.76 -10.35 -13.08
C THR A 68 -0.35 -10.98 -11.75
N ILE A 69 0.00 -10.15 -10.78
CA ILE A 69 0.23 -10.53 -9.39
C ILE A 69 -0.96 -9.99 -8.59
N THR A 70 -1.77 -10.88 -8.02
CA THR A 70 -2.86 -10.48 -7.13
C THR A 70 -2.39 -10.49 -5.68
N ILE A 71 -2.60 -9.39 -4.99
CA ILE A 71 -2.21 -9.20 -3.59
C ILE A 71 -3.43 -8.99 -2.71
N GLU A 72 -3.34 -9.48 -1.48
CA GLU A 72 -4.27 -9.20 -0.40
C GLU A 72 -3.56 -8.35 0.65
N LEU A 73 -4.04 -7.14 0.88
CA LEU A 73 -3.55 -6.23 1.91
C LEU A 73 -4.41 -6.40 3.16
N LEU A 74 -3.76 -6.51 4.31
CA LEU A 74 -4.39 -6.78 5.59
C LEU A 74 -4.12 -5.61 6.55
N ARG A 75 -5.11 -4.74 6.70
CA ARG A 75 -4.99 -3.53 7.51
C ARG A 75 -4.65 -3.84 8.97
N GLY A 76 -5.10 -4.98 9.48
CA GLY A 76 -4.73 -5.47 10.81
C GLY A 76 -3.23 -5.75 10.99
N TRP A 77 -2.47 -6.01 9.90
CA TRP A 77 -1.03 -6.23 9.97
C TRP A 77 -0.26 -4.92 10.09
N ALA A 78 -0.58 -3.93 9.25
CA ALA A 78 0.15 -2.67 9.18
C ALA A 78 -0.76 -1.53 8.68
N PRO A 79 -1.61 -0.94 9.55
CA PRO A 79 -2.65 0.01 9.15
C PRO A 79 -2.12 1.24 8.41
N ASN A 80 -1.00 1.81 8.84
CA ASN A 80 -0.44 3.00 8.19
C ASN A 80 0.09 2.67 6.78
N GLY A 81 0.74 1.52 6.64
CA GLY A 81 1.26 1.05 5.35
C GLY A 81 0.14 0.70 4.38
N VAL A 82 -0.90 -0.01 4.83
CA VAL A 82 -2.05 -0.37 4.00
C VAL A 82 -2.82 0.86 3.55
N ASP A 83 -3.11 1.82 4.44
CA ASP A 83 -3.79 3.07 4.09
C ASP A 83 -2.98 3.87 3.03
N ARG A 84 -1.65 3.89 3.15
CA ARG A 84 -0.76 4.54 2.18
C ARG A 84 -0.82 3.84 0.82
N PHE A 85 -0.64 2.52 0.77
CA PHE A 85 -0.70 1.77 -0.48
C PHE A 85 -2.05 1.93 -1.18
N TYR A 86 -3.13 1.76 -0.44
CA TYR A 86 -4.50 1.88 -0.92
C TYR A 86 -4.76 3.23 -1.61
N ASN A 87 -4.39 4.32 -0.97
CA ASN A 87 -4.59 5.66 -1.54
C ASN A 87 -3.70 5.92 -2.76
N LEU A 88 -2.44 5.47 -2.73
CA LEU A 88 -1.52 5.59 -3.86
C LEU A 88 -1.99 4.78 -5.08
N ALA A 89 -2.44 3.54 -4.87
CA ALA A 89 -2.96 2.68 -5.94
C ALA A 89 -4.22 3.28 -6.58
N ARG A 90 -5.17 3.78 -5.77
CA ARG A 90 -6.37 4.47 -6.27
C ARG A 90 -6.07 5.73 -7.08
N ALA A 91 -4.98 6.40 -6.78
CA ALA A 91 -4.50 7.57 -7.53
C ALA A 91 -3.71 7.21 -8.80
N GLY A 92 -3.39 5.93 -9.03
CA GLY A 92 -2.57 5.47 -10.14
C GLY A 92 -1.08 5.77 -9.98
N TYR A 93 -0.59 5.87 -8.73
CA TYR A 93 0.82 6.18 -8.43
C TYR A 93 1.80 5.15 -9.01
N PHE A 94 1.41 3.88 -8.98
CA PHE A 94 2.27 2.77 -9.41
C PHE A 94 2.16 2.48 -10.91
N ASP A 95 1.20 3.10 -11.62
CA ASP A 95 1.01 2.88 -13.05
C ASP A 95 2.27 3.30 -13.82
N ASP A 96 2.67 2.48 -14.81
CA ASP A 96 3.90 2.65 -15.60
C ASP A 96 5.19 2.78 -14.76
N SER A 97 5.26 2.16 -13.58
CA SER A 97 6.49 2.09 -12.79
C SER A 97 7.33 0.84 -13.15
N ARG A 98 8.49 0.69 -12.51
CA ARG A 98 9.44 -0.41 -12.76
C ARG A 98 9.68 -1.21 -11.50
N PHE A 99 9.91 -2.54 -11.66
CA PHE A 99 10.63 -3.32 -10.66
C PHE A 99 12.12 -2.98 -10.76
N TYR A 100 12.50 -1.88 -10.13
CA TYR A 100 13.83 -1.28 -10.31
C TYR A 100 14.97 -2.05 -9.62
N ARG A 101 14.65 -2.97 -8.71
CA ARG A 101 15.62 -3.84 -8.03
C ARG A 101 15.00 -5.20 -7.80
N VAL A 102 15.46 -6.20 -8.55
CA VAL A 102 15.07 -7.60 -8.36
C VAL A 102 16.33 -8.40 -8.03
N VAL A 103 16.38 -8.92 -6.81
CA VAL A 103 17.49 -9.76 -6.34
C VAL A 103 16.98 -11.19 -6.24
N TYR A 104 17.54 -12.06 -7.06
CA TYR A 104 17.13 -13.47 -7.12
C TYR A 104 17.09 -14.11 -5.74
N ALA A 105 16.05 -14.87 -5.46
CA ALA A 105 15.83 -15.53 -4.18
C ALA A 105 15.97 -14.60 -2.96
N PHE A 106 15.60 -13.32 -3.10
CA PHE A 106 15.54 -12.36 -2.00
C PHE A 106 14.29 -11.48 -2.11
N VAL A 107 14.31 -10.43 -2.94
CA VAL A 107 13.17 -9.48 -3.06
C VAL A 107 12.99 -8.97 -4.49
N ALA A 108 11.75 -8.59 -4.84
CA ALA A 108 11.42 -7.80 -6.02
C ALA A 108 10.88 -6.43 -5.58
N GLN A 109 11.64 -5.36 -5.80
CA GLN A 109 11.39 -4.03 -5.27
C GLN A 109 10.86 -3.07 -6.33
N PHE A 110 9.83 -2.29 -5.97
CA PHE A 110 9.14 -1.30 -6.81
C PHE A 110 8.69 -0.10 -5.97
N GLY A 111 8.00 0.88 -6.59
CA GLY A 111 7.37 1.99 -5.85
C GLY A 111 8.02 3.35 -6.10
N ILE A 112 8.86 3.48 -7.15
CA ILE A 112 9.27 4.77 -7.70
C ILE A 112 8.33 5.09 -8.85
N ALA A 113 7.59 6.21 -8.76
CA ALA A 113 6.68 6.62 -9.82
C ALA A 113 7.42 6.90 -11.14
N GLY A 114 6.79 6.61 -12.28
CA GLY A 114 7.37 6.86 -13.61
C GLY A 114 7.61 8.33 -13.92
N ASP A 115 6.78 9.24 -13.39
CA ASP A 115 6.95 10.72 -13.47
C ASP A 115 7.96 11.20 -12.41
N PRO A 116 9.08 11.83 -12.80
CA PRO A 116 10.12 12.26 -11.87
C PRO A 116 9.66 13.37 -10.91
N ALA A 117 8.68 14.19 -11.25
CA ALA A 117 8.16 15.21 -10.35
C ALA A 117 7.37 14.53 -9.21
N ILE A 118 6.57 13.52 -9.54
CA ILE A 118 5.81 12.71 -8.59
C ILE A 118 6.78 11.90 -7.72
N ALA A 119 7.76 11.22 -8.34
CA ALA A 119 8.74 10.41 -7.62
C ALA A 119 9.49 11.22 -6.56
N ARG A 120 10.02 12.39 -6.91
CA ARG A 120 10.71 13.29 -5.98
C ARG A 120 9.80 13.79 -4.86
N LEU A 121 8.56 14.18 -5.18
CA LEU A 121 7.62 14.68 -4.19
C LEU A 121 7.28 13.60 -3.15
N TRP A 122 7.00 12.39 -3.60
CA TRP A 122 6.56 11.30 -2.73
C TRP A 122 7.73 10.61 -2.00
N SER A 123 8.96 10.69 -2.50
CA SER A 123 10.15 10.22 -1.77
C SER A 123 10.39 10.97 -0.45
N GLN A 124 9.79 12.16 -0.29
CA GLN A 124 9.87 12.97 0.94
C GLN A 124 8.66 12.74 1.87
N ARG A 125 7.67 11.93 1.48
CA ARG A 125 6.41 11.75 2.21
C ARG A 125 6.44 10.47 3.04
N LYS A 126 7.03 10.57 4.23
CA LYS A 126 7.17 9.44 5.16
C LYS A 126 5.83 8.86 5.61
N VAL A 127 5.81 7.56 5.82
CA VAL A 127 4.71 6.81 6.42
C VAL A 127 5.08 6.52 7.87
N ARG A 128 4.14 6.69 8.79
CA ARG A 128 4.33 6.31 10.20
C ARG A 128 4.69 4.82 10.27
N PRO A 129 5.64 4.42 11.11
CA PRO A 129 5.97 3.01 11.31
C PRO A 129 4.74 2.21 11.77
N ASP A 130 4.68 0.96 11.35
CA ASP A 130 3.81 -0.07 11.93
C ASP A 130 4.68 -1.09 12.65
N SER A 131 4.15 -1.71 13.68
CA SER A 131 4.82 -2.83 14.35
C SER A 131 4.79 -4.07 13.47
N VAL A 132 5.84 -4.88 13.50
CA VAL A 132 5.89 -6.18 12.81
C VAL A 132 4.92 -7.13 13.53
N ARG A 133 3.88 -7.56 12.82
CA ARG A 133 2.82 -8.46 13.35
C ARG A 133 2.80 -9.81 12.67
N THR A 134 3.53 -9.94 11.56
CA THR A 134 3.65 -11.16 10.78
C THR A 134 5.05 -11.23 10.20
N PRO A 135 5.63 -12.43 10.01
CA PRO A 135 6.97 -12.57 9.47
C PRO A 135 7.06 -12.13 8.00
N ASN A 136 8.25 -11.75 7.57
CA ASN A 136 8.60 -11.51 6.17
C ASN A 136 8.79 -12.86 5.43
N ALA A 137 7.75 -13.68 5.44
CA ALA A 137 7.71 -14.94 4.71
C ALA A 137 7.62 -14.70 3.20
N ARG A 138 7.98 -15.72 2.40
CA ARG A 138 7.81 -15.70 0.94
C ARG A 138 6.40 -15.25 0.56
N GLY A 139 6.32 -14.34 -0.41
CA GLY A 139 5.07 -13.78 -0.93
C GLY A 139 4.54 -12.60 -0.11
N THR A 140 5.08 -12.26 1.06
CA THR A 140 4.65 -11.05 1.78
C THR A 140 5.15 -9.79 1.09
N ILE A 141 4.39 -8.69 1.24
CA ILE A 141 4.71 -7.37 0.68
C ILE A 141 5.02 -6.42 1.83
N THR A 142 6.15 -5.73 1.72
CA THR A 142 6.66 -4.91 2.80
C THR A 142 7.23 -3.60 2.27
N TYR A 143 7.14 -2.51 3.04
CA TYR A 143 7.82 -1.25 2.69
C TYR A 143 9.32 -1.35 2.89
N ALA A 144 10.09 -0.93 1.89
CA ALA A 144 11.52 -0.72 2.02
C ALA A 144 11.83 0.50 2.89
N GLN A 145 12.89 0.41 3.70
CA GLN A 145 13.35 1.45 4.62
C GLN A 145 14.83 1.30 4.92
N TYR A 146 15.52 2.40 5.20
CA TYR A 146 16.84 2.38 5.83
C TYR A 146 16.75 2.36 7.35
N LYS A 147 15.71 3.01 7.90
CA LYS A 147 15.33 3.05 9.31
C LYS A 147 13.81 2.88 9.41
N PRO A 148 13.25 2.40 10.51
CA PRO A 148 11.81 2.22 10.68
C PRO A 148 10.96 3.46 10.38
N SER A 149 11.53 4.67 10.51
CA SER A 149 10.85 5.95 10.26
C SER A 149 11.00 6.50 8.83
N ASP A 150 11.72 5.80 7.94
CA ASP A 150 12.07 6.33 6.61
C ASP A 150 11.22 5.77 5.46
N ARG A 151 10.20 4.96 5.76
CA ARG A 151 9.28 4.40 4.77
C ARG A 151 8.57 5.51 4.01
N THR A 152 8.50 5.41 2.68
CA THR A 152 7.79 6.37 1.83
C THR A 152 6.82 5.67 0.88
N THR A 153 7.28 5.24 -0.30
CA THR A 153 6.47 4.60 -1.35
C THR A 153 7.09 3.31 -1.88
N ASN A 154 8.35 3.03 -1.53
CA ASN A 154 9.04 1.85 -2.01
C ASN A 154 8.57 0.60 -1.26
N LEU A 155 8.27 -0.43 -2.03
CA LEU A 155 7.82 -1.71 -1.51
C LEU A 155 8.63 -2.84 -2.16
N PHE A 156 8.61 -4.00 -1.54
CA PHE A 156 9.13 -5.22 -2.14
C PHE A 156 8.22 -6.41 -1.85
N ILE A 157 8.25 -7.37 -2.76
CA ILE A 157 7.69 -8.70 -2.57
C ILE A 157 8.83 -9.60 -2.10
N ASN A 158 8.64 -10.33 -1.01
CA ASN A 158 9.59 -11.33 -0.54
C ASN A 158 9.57 -12.55 -1.46
N LEU A 159 10.68 -12.85 -2.16
CA LEU A 159 10.80 -14.01 -3.04
C LEU A 159 11.22 -15.29 -2.29
N ARG A 160 11.59 -15.16 -1.02
CA ARG A 160 11.81 -16.24 -0.06
C ARG A 160 11.44 -15.78 1.34
N ASP A 161 11.58 -16.64 2.33
CA ASP A 161 11.50 -16.27 3.74
C ASP A 161 12.74 -15.42 4.13
N ASN A 162 12.49 -14.25 4.69
CA ASN A 162 13.51 -13.28 5.08
C ASN A 162 13.38 -12.90 6.57
N PRO A 163 13.58 -13.84 7.53
CA PRO A 163 13.31 -13.62 8.95
C PRO A 163 14.16 -12.50 9.59
N SER A 164 15.33 -12.20 9.03
CA SER A 164 16.17 -11.09 9.51
C SER A 164 15.50 -9.73 9.35
N LEU A 165 14.56 -9.58 8.42
CA LEU A 165 13.82 -8.33 8.21
C LEU A 165 12.85 -8.05 9.36
N ASP A 166 12.37 -9.09 10.06
CA ASP A 166 11.41 -8.95 11.17
C ASP A 166 12.05 -8.17 12.33
N THR A 167 13.29 -8.52 12.69
CA THR A 167 14.04 -7.85 13.76
C THR A 167 14.47 -6.43 13.41
N LEU A 168 14.53 -6.11 12.10
CA LEU A 168 14.84 -4.77 11.59
C LEU A 168 13.60 -3.87 11.43
N GLY A 169 12.43 -4.35 11.87
CA GLY A 169 11.20 -3.56 11.87
C GLY A 169 10.50 -3.43 10.51
N PHE A 170 10.76 -4.34 9.58
CA PHE A 170 10.05 -4.39 8.30
C PHE A 170 8.68 -5.06 8.49
N ALA A 171 7.64 -4.25 8.61
CA ALA A 171 6.28 -4.71 8.83
C ALA A 171 5.56 -5.02 7.51
N PRO A 172 5.22 -6.30 7.21
CA PRO A 172 4.43 -6.64 6.04
C PRO A 172 3.04 -6.01 6.08
N ILE A 173 2.57 -5.56 4.90
CA ILE A 173 1.24 -4.95 4.72
C ILE A 173 0.22 -5.93 4.13
N GLY A 174 0.69 -7.07 3.61
CA GLY A 174 -0.14 -8.04 2.93
C GLY A 174 0.69 -9.13 2.27
N ARG A 175 0.06 -9.88 1.40
CA ARG A 175 0.67 -11.05 0.73
C ARG A 175 0.18 -11.21 -0.70
N VAL A 176 0.97 -11.87 -1.53
CA VAL A 176 0.57 -12.40 -2.83
C VAL A 176 -0.38 -13.57 -2.60
N VAL A 177 -1.54 -13.54 -3.22
CA VAL A 177 -2.54 -14.63 -3.17
C VAL A 177 -2.65 -15.38 -4.51
N GLN A 178 -2.17 -14.75 -5.61
CA GLN A 178 -2.09 -15.37 -6.93
C GLN A 178 -0.97 -14.70 -7.73
N GLY A 179 -0.27 -15.46 -8.61
CA GLY A 179 0.77 -14.92 -9.48
C GLY A 179 2.15 -14.85 -8.83
N MET A 180 2.45 -15.71 -7.83
CA MET A 180 3.78 -15.76 -7.24
C MET A 180 4.84 -16.22 -8.25
N GLU A 181 4.47 -17.06 -9.20
CA GLU A 181 5.29 -17.48 -10.34
C GLU A 181 5.62 -16.30 -11.28
N VAL A 182 4.72 -15.33 -11.39
CA VAL A 182 4.99 -14.08 -12.12
C VAL A 182 6.05 -13.26 -11.38
N ALA A 183 5.94 -13.14 -10.05
CA ALA A 183 6.93 -12.45 -9.24
C ALA A 183 8.32 -13.11 -9.33
N ASP A 184 8.39 -14.44 -9.38
CA ASP A 184 9.65 -15.19 -9.57
C ASP A 184 10.27 -15.00 -10.95
N SER A 185 9.46 -14.74 -11.98
CA SER A 185 9.89 -14.56 -13.35
C SER A 185 10.41 -13.16 -13.69
N LEU A 186 10.31 -12.22 -12.76
CA LEU A 186 10.78 -10.84 -12.93
C LEU A 186 12.29 -10.82 -13.18
N TYR A 187 12.72 -9.98 -14.10
CA TYR A 187 14.12 -9.92 -14.54
C TYR A 187 15.06 -9.48 -13.40
N SER A 188 15.92 -10.39 -12.97
CA SER A 188 16.87 -10.20 -11.86
C SER A 188 18.32 -9.96 -12.31
N GLY A 189 18.58 -9.88 -13.64
CA GLY A 189 19.94 -9.79 -14.15
C GLY A 189 20.69 -8.51 -13.80
N TYR A 190 20.00 -7.46 -13.34
CA TYR A 190 20.64 -6.25 -12.80
C TYR A 190 20.90 -6.31 -11.28
N GLY A 191 20.14 -7.13 -10.55
CA GLY A 191 20.34 -7.33 -9.11
C GLY A 191 20.34 -6.02 -8.31
N GLU A 192 21.45 -5.77 -7.60
CA GLU A 192 21.67 -4.58 -6.76
C GLU A 192 22.12 -3.34 -7.55
N VAL A 193 22.52 -3.49 -8.83
CA VAL A 193 23.19 -2.42 -9.60
C VAL A 193 22.35 -1.15 -9.69
N THR A 194 21.04 -1.28 -9.83
CA THR A 194 20.13 -0.14 -9.95
C THR A 194 20.12 0.77 -8.72
N MET A 195 20.49 0.23 -7.55
CA MET A 195 20.56 0.93 -6.27
C MET A 195 21.99 1.28 -5.86
N ALA A 196 22.99 0.86 -6.64
CA ALA A 196 24.39 1.15 -6.35
C ALA A 196 24.70 2.64 -6.55
N GLU A 197 25.73 3.11 -5.84
CA GLU A 197 26.29 4.47 -6.08
C GLU A 197 27.18 4.47 -7.33
N PRO A 198 27.35 5.64 -7.97
CA PRO A 198 28.26 5.77 -9.11
C PRO A 198 29.67 5.25 -8.79
N PRO A 199 30.37 4.63 -9.77
CA PRO A 199 30.03 4.51 -11.18
C PRO A 199 29.19 3.29 -11.57
N ILE A 200 28.84 2.40 -10.61
CA ILE A 200 28.14 1.13 -10.88
C ILE A 200 26.67 1.39 -11.20
N GLY A 201 26.01 2.29 -10.47
CA GLY A 201 24.65 2.74 -10.66
C GLY A 201 24.51 4.20 -10.24
N ASP A 202 23.29 4.72 -10.15
CA ASP A 202 23.01 6.05 -9.57
C ASP A 202 21.63 6.04 -8.93
N ALA A 203 21.56 5.63 -7.67
CA ALA A 203 20.33 5.58 -6.90
C ALA A 203 19.62 6.95 -6.82
N LYS A 204 20.35 8.07 -6.92
CA LYS A 204 19.74 9.41 -6.93
C LYS A 204 19.05 9.72 -8.25
N ARG A 205 19.56 9.19 -9.38
CA ARG A 205 18.93 9.34 -10.69
C ARG A 205 17.61 8.59 -10.78
N LEU A 206 17.44 7.48 -10.03
CA LEU A 206 16.16 6.79 -9.96
C LEU A 206 15.01 7.72 -9.60
N TYR A 207 15.22 8.68 -8.72
CA TYR A 207 14.18 9.65 -8.33
C TYR A 207 14.22 10.93 -9.17
N ARG A 208 15.40 11.33 -9.65
CA ARG A 208 15.56 12.56 -10.42
C ARG A 208 15.04 12.44 -11.85
N GLU A 209 15.21 11.27 -12.46
CA GLU A 209 14.89 11.00 -13.86
C GLU A 209 13.87 9.87 -14.05
N SER A 210 13.61 9.07 -13.02
CA SER A 210 12.63 7.99 -12.98
C SER A 210 12.70 7.06 -14.20
N ASN A 211 11.58 6.83 -14.88
CA ASN A 211 11.54 5.94 -16.04
C ASN A 211 12.53 6.30 -17.12
N LYS A 212 12.80 7.59 -17.36
CA LYS A 212 13.76 8.02 -18.39
C LYS A 212 15.15 7.42 -18.15
N TYR A 213 15.61 7.42 -16.90
CA TYR A 213 16.88 6.80 -16.51
C TYR A 213 16.80 5.27 -16.58
N MET A 214 15.74 4.71 -16.00
CA MET A 214 15.59 3.25 -15.93
C MET A 214 15.47 2.63 -17.31
N ASP A 215 14.72 3.22 -18.22
CA ASP A 215 14.54 2.69 -19.58
C ASP A 215 15.81 2.82 -20.45
N ALA A 216 16.62 3.87 -20.21
CA ALA A 216 17.87 4.08 -20.95
C ALA A 216 19.00 3.14 -20.48
N GLU A 217 19.19 3.03 -19.16
CA GLU A 217 20.35 2.30 -18.60
C GLU A 217 20.00 0.82 -18.26
N TYR A 218 18.71 0.52 -18.01
CA TYR A 218 18.23 -0.77 -17.56
C TYR A 218 17.01 -1.26 -18.38
N PRO A 219 17.10 -1.38 -19.70
CA PRO A 219 15.94 -1.61 -20.60
C PRO A 219 15.23 -2.95 -20.39
N LYS A 220 15.84 -3.90 -19.66
CA LYS A 220 15.24 -5.21 -19.34
C LYS A 220 14.41 -5.22 -18.05
N LEU A 221 14.31 -4.08 -17.32
CA LEU A 221 13.47 -4.02 -16.13
C LEU A 221 12.01 -4.29 -16.48
N ASP A 222 11.38 -5.18 -15.73
CA ASP A 222 9.96 -5.42 -15.87
C ASP A 222 9.14 -4.24 -15.37
N ARG A 223 7.96 -4.07 -15.97
CA ARG A 223 7.08 -2.92 -15.76
C ARG A 223 5.88 -3.32 -14.94
N ILE A 224 5.41 -2.41 -14.10
CA ILE A 224 4.03 -2.40 -13.60
C ILE A 224 3.22 -1.56 -14.58
N LEU A 225 2.32 -2.20 -15.31
CA LEU A 225 1.47 -1.52 -16.28
C LEU A 225 0.39 -0.72 -15.55
N LYS A 226 -0.21 -1.35 -14.53
CA LYS A 226 -1.29 -0.75 -13.75
C LYS A 226 -1.45 -1.45 -12.41
N VAL A 227 -1.93 -0.71 -11.39
CA VAL A 227 -2.41 -1.30 -10.14
C VAL A 227 -3.89 -0.97 -9.95
N THR A 228 -4.72 -1.99 -9.82
CA THR A 228 -6.16 -1.85 -9.68
C THR A 228 -6.63 -2.41 -8.33
N ILE A 229 -7.30 -1.58 -7.52
CA ILE A 229 -8.01 -2.05 -6.34
C ILE A 229 -9.29 -2.74 -6.80
N ARG A 230 -9.46 -4.02 -6.45
CA ARG A 230 -10.70 -4.75 -6.72
C ARG A 230 -11.81 -4.21 -5.82
N ARG A 231 -13.01 -4.07 -6.39
CA ARG A 231 -14.21 -3.80 -5.61
C ARG A 231 -14.63 -5.09 -4.91
N ASP A 232 -15.11 -4.98 -3.68
CA ASP A 232 -15.76 -6.10 -3.02
C ASP A 232 -17.10 -6.47 -3.73
N SER A 233 -17.70 -7.58 -3.32
CA SER A 233 -18.99 -8.04 -3.86
C SER A 233 -20.15 -7.05 -3.64
N THR A 234 -19.96 -6.03 -2.80
CA THR A 234 -20.94 -4.95 -2.54
C THR A 234 -20.70 -3.72 -3.43
N GLY A 235 -19.69 -3.76 -4.34
CA GLY A 235 -19.34 -2.65 -5.23
C GLY A 235 -18.54 -1.54 -4.56
N ARG A 236 -18.13 -1.71 -3.32
CA ARG A 236 -17.27 -0.74 -2.59
C ARG A 236 -15.79 -1.01 -2.92
N PRO A 237 -15.00 0.05 -3.15
CA PRO A 237 -13.56 -0.09 -3.31
C PRO A 237 -12.88 -0.41 -1.99
#